data_de63fb31e558ba27f1f15325fbe0c6f5
#
_entry.id   de63fb31e558ba27f1f15325fbe0c6f5
#
_cell.length_a   1.000
_cell.length_b   1.000
_cell.length_c   1.000
_cell.angle_alpha   90.00
_cell.angle_beta   90.00
_cell.angle_gamma   90.00
#
_symmetry.space_group_name_H-M   'P 1'
#
loop_
_entity.id
_entity.type
_entity.pdbx_description
1 polymer ?
#
loop_
_entity_poly.entity_id
_entity_poly.type
_entity_poly.pdbx_seq_one_letter_code
_entity_poly.pdbx_strand_id
1 'polypeptide(L)'
;MKLLPLIVLAVAATTPVFAEKTRQLDAHEHGVGQLDIAFDGNQISMELHAPGADIVSFEYAAESAEDRAKVDAAVAMLARPLDLFVLTEAAGCTIVQASAELESEEGQVDHEDEHDDHEHANHQEKNTDEPGHTEFHAEYLLACADPSAVTEIIFTYFDAFPNALEVEVQLISNKGATSFEVERDAPILDLRGMF
;
A
#
# COMPACT_ATOMS: atom_id res chain seq x y z
N MET A 1 -59.03 -37.25 18.50
CA MET A 1 -58.20 -37.00 17.34
C MET A 1 -57.42 -35.68 17.59
N LYS A 2 -56.10 -35.76 17.89
CA LYS A 2 -55.25 -34.58 18.16
C LYS A 2 -54.38 -34.36 16.95
N LEU A 3 -54.61 -33.24 16.24
CA LEU A 3 -53.76 -32.78 15.11
C LEU A 3 -52.50 -32.13 15.65
N LEU A 4 -51.32 -32.70 15.34
CA LEU A 4 -50.03 -32.06 15.56
C LEU A 4 -49.75 -31.07 14.40
N PRO A 5 -49.29 -29.84 14.69
CA PRO A 5 -48.82 -28.95 13.64
C PRO A 5 -47.41 -29.31 13.21
N LEU A 6 -47.19 -29.45 11.92
CA LEU A 6 -45.89 -29.69 11.28
C LEU A 6 -45.17 -28.33 11.17
N ILE A 7 -44.11 -28.14 11.94
CA ILE A 7 -43.25 -26.94 11.84
C ILE A 7 -42.21 -27.22 10.75
N VAL A 8 -42.31 -26.50 9.62
CA VAL A 8 -41.29 -26.50 8.55
C VAL A 8 -40.22 -25.50 8.92
N LEU A 9 -39.04 -26.01 9.24
CA LEU A 9 -37.84 -25.18 9.52
C LEU A 9 -37.19 -24.81 8.18
N ALA A 10 -37.33 -23.55 7.75
CA ALA A 10 -36.63 -23.04 6.58
C ALA A 10 -35.16 -22.70 6.95
N VAL A 11 -34.21 -23.47 6.44
CA VAL A 11 -32.78 -23.20 6.54
C VAL A 11 -32.41 -22.17 5.47
N ALA A 12 -32.16 -20.95 5.87
CA ALA A 12 -31.58 -19.90 5.01
C ALA A 12 -30.09 -20.18 4.78
N ALA A 13 -29.73 -20.58 3.56
CA ALA A 13 -28.33 -20.70 3.16
C ALA A 13 -27.75 -19.30 2.92
N THR A 14 -26.88 -18.83 3.84
CA THR A 14 -26.09 -17.62 3.63
C THR A 14 -24.86 -17.97 2.80
N THR A 15 -24.82 -17.52 1.55
CA THR A 15 -23.61 -17.58 0.72
C THR A 15 -22.64 -16.49 1.21
N PRO A 16 -21.35 -16.82 1.45
CA PRO A 16 -20.35 -15.78 1.73
C PRO A 16 -20.18 -14.92 0.46
N VAL A 17 -20.42 -13.63 0.61
CA VAL A 17 -20.05 -12.63 -0.41
C VAL A 17 -18.57 -12.38 -0.22
N PHE A 18 -17.74 -12.87 -1.14
CA PHE A 18 -16.36 -12.42 -1.26
C PHE A 18 -16.42 -11.02 -1.88
N ALA A 19 -16.09 -10.01 -1.09
CA ALA A 19 -15.80 -8.70 -1.63
C ALA A 19 -14.43 -8.80 -2.35
N GLU A 20 -14.46 -8.83 -3.66
CA GLU A 20 -13.27 -8.57 -4.47
C GLU A 20 -12.84 -7.13 -4.16
N LYS A 21 -11.67 -6.98 -3.54
CA LYS A 21 -11.05 -5.67 -3.38
C LYS A 21 -10.50 -5.27 -4.76
N THR A 22 -11.30 -4.58 -5.55
CA THR A 22 -10.76 -3.74 -6.63
C THR A 22 -10.00 -2.61 -5.92
N ARG A 23 -8.67 -2.73 -5.84
CA ARG A 23 -7.81 -1.59 -5.48
C ARG A 23 -7.86 -0.63 -6.66
N GLN A 24 -8.53 0.46 -6.49
CA GLN A 24 -8.42 1.62 -7.35
C GLN A 24 -7.22 2.39 -6.79
N LEU A 25 -6.15 2.54 -7.58
CA LEU A 25 -5.05 3.43 -7.21
C LEU A 25 -5.63 4.85 -7.16
N ASP A 26 -5.51 5.49 -6.02
CA ASP A 26 -5.94 6.89 -5.87
C ASP A 26 -4.96 7.78 -6.65
N ALA A 27 -5.44 8.95 -7.10
CA ALA A 27 -4.58 9.91 -7.77
C ALA A 27 -3.47 10.34 -6.79
N HIS A 28 -2.20 9.95 -7.08
CA HIS A 28 -1.07 10.30 -6.22
C HIS A 28 -0.54 11.69 -6.56
N GLU A 29 -0.03 12.34 -5.53
CA GLU A 29 0.77 13.54 -5.67
C GLU A 29 2.26 13.13 -5.75
N HIS A 30 2.97 13.56 -6.80
CA HIS A 30 4.40 13.28 -6.94
C HIS A 30 5.18 13.90 -5.79
N GLY A 31 6.09 13.13 -5.22
CA GLY A 31 6.87 13.52 -4.05
C GLY A 31 6.23 13.12 -2.73
N VAL A 32 4.98 12.64 -2.73
CA VAL A 32 4.23 12.28 -1.52
C VAL A 32 3.97 10.78 -1.49
N GLY A 33 4.56 10.08 -0.51
CA GLY A 33 4.26 8.69 -0.21
C GLY A 33 3.28 8.58 0.97
N GLN A 34 2.68 7.41 1.15
CA GLN A 34 1.80 7.10 2.29
C GLN A 34 2.39 5.93 3.08
N LEU A 35 2.37 6.02 4.40
CA LEU A 35 2.84 4.97 5.30
C LEU A 35 1.84 4.73 6.43
N ASP A 36 1.17 3.59 6.37
CA ASP A 36 0.30 3.13 7.44
C ASP A 36 1.10 2.33 8.47
N ILE A 37 0.96 2.65 9.76
CA ILE A 37 1.66 1.98 10.86
C ILE A 37 0.63 1.54 11.91
N ALA A 38 0.62 0.27 12.27
CA ALA A 38 -0.21 -0.24 13.35
C ALA A 38 0.61 -0.98 14.40
N PHE A 39 0.42 -0.61 15.67
CA PHE A 39 1.02 -1.26 16.83
C PHE A 39 -0.01 -2.22 17.47
N ASP A 40 0.28 -3.51 17.45
CA ASP A 40 -0.56 -4.55 18.05
C ASP A 40 0.28 -5.51 18.92
N GLY A 41 0.13 -5.37 20.22
CA GLY A 41 0.93 -6.15 21.19
C GLY A 41 2.42 -5.93 20.99
N ASN A 42 3.16 -6.99 20.63
CA ASN A 42 4.59 -6.96 20.35
C ASN A 42 4.92 -6.82 18.86
N GLN A 43 3.92 -6.57 18.02
CA GLN A 43 4.09 -6.44 16.58
C GLN A 43 3.85 -5.01 16.11
N ILE A 44 4.58 -4.63 15.06
CA ILE A 44 4.34 -3.42 14.30
C ILE A 44 4.14 -3.85 12.85
N SER A 45 2.97 -3.59 12.28
CA SER A 45 2.74 -3.71 10.85
C SER A 45 2.92 -2.34 10.21
N MET A 46 3.51 -2.34 9.01
CA MET A 46 3.66 -1.12 8.21
C MET A 46 3.30 -1.44 6.77
N GLU A 47 2.62 -0.51 6.10
CA GLU A 47 2.26 -0.59 4.68
C GLU A 47 2.64 0.72 4.02
N LEU A 48 3.53 0.65 3.01
CA LEU A 48 4.04 1.80 2.26
C LEU A 48 3.46 1.80 0.85
N HIS A 49 2.95 2.95 0.44
CA HIS A 49 2.58 3.27 -0.93
C HIS A 49 3.43 4.45 -1.40
N ALA A 50 4.11 4.30 -2.55
CA ALA A 50 4.96 5.33 -3.07
C ALA A 50 4.91 5.39 -4.60
N PRO A 51 4.66 6.58 -5.21
CA PRO A 51 4.64 6.75 -6.66
C PRO A 51 5.92 6.24 -7.32
N GLY A 52 5.80 5.59 -8.49
CA GLY A 52 6.95 5.10 -9.26
C GLY A 52 7.97 6.20 -9.55
N ALA A 53 7.51 7.42 -9.86
CA ALA A 53 8.38 8.58 -10.11
C ALA A 53 9.30 8.91 -8.92
N ASP A 54 8.83 8.70 -7.69
CA ASP A 54 9.58 9.04 -6.48
C ASP A 54 10.70 8.03 -6.21
N ILE A 55 10.47 6.78 -6.56
CA ILE A 55 11.36 5.66 -6.28
C ILE A 55 12.35 5.41 -7.41
N VAL A 56 11.87 5.32 -8.68
CA VAL A 56 12.68 4.96 -9.86
C VAL A 56 12.79 6.06 -10.89
N SER A 57 12.18 7.25 -10.64
CA SER A 57 12.14 8.43 -11.51
C SER A 57 11.32 8.26 -12.79
N PHE A 58 10.41 7.28 -12.84
CA PHE A 58 9.44 7.11 -13.93
C PHE A 58 8.18 6.40 -13.41
N GLU A 59 7.07 6.52 -14.16
CA GLU A 59 5.77 5.92 -13.83
C GLU A 59 5.22 5.02 -14.95
N TYR A 60 5.94 4.90 -16.05
CA TYR A 60 5.55 4.02 -17.13
C TYR A 60 6.00 2.57 -16.86
N ALA A 61 5.39 1.60 -17.55
CA ALA A 61 5.77 0.20 -17.46
C ALA A 61 7.26 -0.02 -17.83
N ALA A 62 7.99 -0.74 -16.97
CA ALA A 62 9.43 -1.01 -17.14
C ALA A 62 9.68 -2.01 -18.28
N GLU A 63 9.71 -1.54 -19.53
CA GLU A 63 9.89 -2.39 -20.72
C GLU A 63 11.36 -2.66 -21.05
N SER A 64 12.26 -1.72 -20.75
CA SER A 64 13.69 -1.88 -21.01
C SER A 64 14.39 -2.75 -19.96
N ALA A 65 15.50 -3.37 -20.30
CA ALA A 65 16.32 -4.12 -19.33
C ALA A 65 16.90 -3.19 -18.24
N GLU A 66 17.16 -1.92 -18.58
CA GLU A 66 17.67 -0.91 -17.66
C GLU A 66 16.60 -0.52 -16.64
N ASP A 67 15.37 -0.27 -17.09
CA ASP A 67 14.27 0.12 -16.20
C ASP A 67 13.87 -1.03 -15.28
N ARG A 68 13.81 -2.28 -15.80
CA ARG A 68 13.60 -3.46 -14.95
C ARG A 68 14.67 -3.61 -13.88
N ALA A 69 15.94 -3.34 -14.22
CA ALA A 69 17.01 -3.40 -13.23
C ALA A 69 16.87 -2.30 -12.13
N LYS A 70 16.33 -1.13 -12.47
CA LYS A 70 16.02 -0.07 -11.48
C LYS A 70 14.88 -0.51 -10.56
N VAL A 71 13.81 -1.09 -11.12
CA VAL A 71 12.70 -1.64 -10.36
C VAL A 71 13.17 -2.76 -9.42
N ASP A 72 13.94 -3.72 -9.92
CA ASP A 72 14.49 -4.81 -9.11
C ASP A 72 15.34 -4.29 -7.94
N ALA A 73 16.17 -3.27 -8.19
CA ALA A 73 16.99 -2.65 -7.16
C ALA A 73 16.15 -1.91 -6.11
N ALA A 74 15.10 -1.22 -6.55
CA ALA A 74 14.17 -0.52 -5.65
C ALA A 74 13.39 -1.51 -4.77
N VAL A 75 12.84 -2.58 -5.35
CA VAL A 75 12.16 -3.67 -4.61
C VAL A 75 13.09 -4.28 -3.57
N ALA A 76 14.36 -4.58 -3.95
CA ALA A 76 15.34 -5.15 -3.02
C ALA A 76 15.71 -4.17 -1.87
N MET A 77 15.62 -2.87 -2.11
CA MET A 77 15.85 -1.83 -1.09
C MET A 77 14.63 -1.67 -0.19
N LEU A 78 13.43 -1.60 -0.77
CA LEU A 78 12.17 -1.52 -0.03
C LEU A 78 11.94 -2.76 0.85
N ALA A 79 12.41 -3.95 0.45
CA ALA A 79 12.33 -5.17 1.27
C ALA A 79 13.21 -5.14 2.55
N ARG A 80 13.87 -4.00 2.85
CA ARG A 80 14.69 -3.81 4.05
C ARG A 80 14.17 -2.65 4.91
N PRO A 81 12.98 -2.77 5.53
CA PRO A 81 12.31 -1.66 6.20
C PRO A 81 13.14 -0.99 7.30
N LEU A 82 13.97 -1.74 8.05
CA LEU A 82 14.77 -1.16 9.14
C LEU A 82 15.98 -0.35 8.64
N ASP A 83 16.35 -0.46 7.36
CA ASP A 83 17.33 0.41 6.72
C ASP A 83 16.70 1.74 6.26
N LEU A 84 15.37 1.76 6.06
CA LEU A 84 14.60 2.91 5.56
C LEU A 84 13.87 3.68 6.67
N PHE A 85 13.36 2.94 7.64
CA PHE A 85 12.61 3.44 8.80
C PHE A 85 13.32 2.97 10.06
N VAL A 86 14.23 3.80 10.59
CA VAL A 86 15.04 3.44 11.74
C VAL A 86 14.27 3.71 13.03
N LEU A 87 13.87 2.64 13.71
CA LEU A 87 13.16 2.74 14.99
C LEU A 87 14.16 2.86 16.14
N THR A 88 13.70 3.42 17.29
CA THR A 88 14.49 3.49 18.52
C THR A 88 15.07 2.12 18.89
N GLU A 89 16.39 2.02 19.02
CA GLU A 89 17.11 0.75 19.26
C GLU A 89 16.62 0.00 20.52
N ALA A 90 16.21 0.76 21.55
CA ALA A 90 15.69 0.19 22.80
C ALA A 90 14.44 -0.68 22.61
N ALA A 91 13.68 -0.48 21.53
CA ALA A 91 12.51 -1.30 21.22
C ALA A 91 12.89 -2.74 20.80
N GLY A 92 14.12 -2.99 20.35
CA GLY A 92 14.62 -4.29 19.95
C GLY A 92 13.79 -4.95 18.86
N CYS A 93 13.46 -4.18 17.80
CA CYS A 93 12.63 -4.66 16.69
C CYS A 93 13.45 -5.48 15.69
N THR A 94 12.82 -6.53 15.16
CA THR A 94 13.37 -7.40 14.11
C THR A 94 12.33 -7.64 13.04
N ILE A 95 12.78 -7.87 11.79
CA ILE A 95 11.88 -8.14 10.66
C ILE A 95 11.36 -9.57 10.77
N VAL A 96 10.03 -9.75 10.77
CA VAL A 96 9.36 -11.05 10.65
C VAL A 96 9.01 -11.33 9.20
N GLN A 97 8.49 -10.31 8.49
CA GLN A 97 8.14 -10.36 7.08
C GLN A 97 8.41 -8.99 6.45
N ALA A 98 8.89 -9.02 5.21
CA ALA A 98 8.98 -7.84 4.36
C ALA A 98 8.78 -8.26 2.92
N SER A 99 7.90 -7.56 2.20
CA SER A 99 7.65 -7.70 0.77
C SER A 99 7.55 -6.33 0.13
N ALA A 100 7.91 -6.24 -1.12
CA ALA A 100 7.72 -5.04 -1.94
C ALA A 100 7.51 -5.44 -3.39
N GLU A 101 6.67 -4.69 -4.10
CA GLU A 101 6.37 -4.90 -5.51
C GLU A 101 6.04 -3.58 -6.20
N LEU A 102 6.14 -3.56 -7.51
CA LEU A 102 5.66 -2.47 -8.35
C LEU A 102 4.29 -2.86 -8.90
N GLU A 103 3.27 -2.11 -8.53
CA GLU A 103 1.92 -2.22 -9.08
C GLU A 103 1.77 -1.26 -10.27
N SER A 104 1.04 -1.67 -11.30
CA SER A 104 0.68 -0.82 -12.43
C SER A 104 -0.84 -0.79 -12.58
N GLU A 105 -1.40 0.37 -12.89
CA GLU A 105 -2.77 0.43 -13.39
C GLU A 105 -2.80 -0.23 -14.78
N GLU A 106 -3.02 -1.54 -14.83
CA GLU A 106 -3.47 -2.15 -16.06
C GLU A 106 -4.89 -1.63 -16.31
N GLY A 107 -5.04 -0.83 -17.37
CA GLY A 107 -6.36 -0.37 -17.82
C GLY A 107 -7.27 -1.59 -17.91
N GLN A 108 -8.35 -1.58 -17.15
CA GLN A 108 -9.39 -2.59 -17.22
C GLN A 108 -9.90 -2.63 -18.66
N VAL A 109 -9.45 -3.62 -19.42
CA VAL A 109 -10.13 -4.04 -20.64
C VAL A 109 -11.39 -4.75 -20.15
N ASP A 110 -12.49 -4.00 -20.01
CA ASP A 110 -13.82 -4.57 -19.88
C ASP A 110 -14.05 -5.51 -21.08
N HIS A 111 -13.92 -6.81 -20.84
CA HIS A 111 -14.47 -7.82 -21.72
C HIS A 111 -16.00 -7.79 -21.56
N GLU A 112 -16.63 -6.81 -22.21
CA GLU A 112 -18.06 -6.89 -22.45
C GLU A 112 -18.30 -7.96 -23.53
N ASP A 113 -19.08 -8.95 -23.13
CA ASP A 113 -19.60 -10.03 -23.96
C ASP A 113 -20.30 -9.48 -25.21
N GLU A 114 -20.02 -10.14 -26.33
CA GLU A 114 -20.59 -9.92 -27.66
C GLU A 114 -22.12 -9.85 -27.62
N HIS A 115 -22.69 -8.75 -28.05
CA HIS A 115 -24.02 -8.74 -28.70
C HIS A 115 -24.07 -7.74 -29.85
N ASP A 116 -24.13 -8.34 -31.05
CA ASP A 116 -24.75 -7.98 -32.33
C ASP A 116 -25.14 -6.50 -32.64
N ASP A 117 -24.61 -6.09 -33.83
CA ASP A 117 -25.22 -5.27 -34.89
C ASP A 117 -25.83 -3.91 -34.49
N HIS A 118 -25.08 -2.85 -34.79
CA HIS A 118 -25.60 -1.72 -35.57
C HIS A 118 -24.49 -0.80 -36.08
N GLU A 119 -24.42 -0.64 -37.43
CA GLU A 119 -23.62 0.38 -38.13
C GLU A 119 -23.93 1.78 -37.64
N HIS A 120 -22.96 2.54 -37.17
CA HIS A 120 -22.90 4.01 -37.35
C HIS A 120 -21.49 4.56 -37.08
N ALA A 121 -20.95 5.14 -38.19
CA ALA A 121 -20.14 6.35 -38.26
C ALA A 121 -19.01 6.62 -37.25
N ASN A 122 -17.76 6.44 -37.73
CA ASN A 122 -16.59 7.29 -37.49
C ASN A 122 -16.68 8.30 -36.34
N HIS A 123 -16.36 7.88 -35.13
CA HIS A 123 -15.67 8.71 -34.18
C HIS A 123 -14.31 8.05 -33.90
N GLN A 124 -13.24 8.66 -34.43
CA GLN A 124 -11.90 8.44 -33.94
C GLN A 124 -11.89 8.95 -32.48
N GLU A 125 -12.22 8.07 -31.56
CA GLU A 125 -11.79 8.23 -30.19
C GLU A 125 -10.27 8.10 -30.21
N LYS A 126 -9.61 9.23 -30.03
CA LYS A 126 -8.23 9.28 -29.63
C LYS A 126 -8.17 8.49 -28.32
N ASN A 127 -7.68 7.25 -28.39
CA ASN A 127 -7.05 6.64 -27.25
C ASN A 127 -5.90 7.59 -26.90
N THR A 128 -6.11 8.45 -25.93
CA THR A 128 -5.02 9.04 -25.20
C THR A 128 -4.49 7.86 -24.38
N ASP A 129 -3.40 7.22 -24.88
CA ASP A 129 -2.50 6.45 -24.07
C ASP A 129 -1.96 7.42 -23.01
N GLU A 130 -2.71 7.64 -21.94
CA GLU A 130 -2.12 8.18 -20.72
C GLU A 130 -1.18 7.07 -20.23
N PRO A 131 0.11 7.38 -20.06
CA PRO A 131 1.04 6.39 -19.54
C PRO A 131 0.47 5.93 -18.17
N GLY A 132 0.21 4.62 -18.04
CA GLY A 132 -0.32 4.06 -16.80
C GLY A 132 0.59 4.46 -15.65
N HIS A 133 -0.01 4.91 -14.56
CA HIS A 133 0.74 5.22 -13.35
C HIS A 133 1.18 3.94 -12.68
N THR A 134 2.40 3.95 -12.12
CA THR A 134 2.92 2.85 -11.34
C THR A 134 3.18 3.29 -9.90
N GLU A 135 2.94 2.38 -8.95
CA GLU A 135 3.13 2.60 -7.53
C GLU A 135 3.93 1.44 -6.93
N PHE A 136 4.86 1.75 -6.05
CA PHE A 136 5.48 0.75 -5.20
C PHE A 136 4.62 0.52 -3.96
N HIS A 137 4.26 -0.74 -3.75
CA HIS A 137 3.59 -1.21 -2.57
C HIS A 137 4.53 -2.08 -1.75
N ALA A 138 4.66 -1.81 -0.45
CA ALA A 138 5.49 -2.63 0.41
C ALA A 138 4.82 -2.89 1.76
N GLU A 139 4.85 -4.15 2.19
CA GLU A 139 4.26 -4.61 3.44
C GLU A 139 5.34 -5.14 4.39
N TYR A 140 5.26 -4.74 5.65
CA TYR A 140 6.22 -5.12 6.67
C TYR A 140 5.53 -5.61 7.94
N LEU A 141 6.11 -6.64 8.55
CA LEU A 141 5.76 -7.09 9.88
C LEU A 141 7.04 -7.15 10.72
N LEU A 142 7.08 -6.39 11.79
CA LEU A 142 8.17 -6.36 12.75
C LEU A 142 7.72 -7.00 14.06
N ALA A 143 8.64 -7.68 14.78
CA ALA A 143 8.46 -8.08 16.15
C ALA A 143 9.44 -7.29 17.02
N CYS A 144 8.92 -6.64 18.06
CA CYS A 144 9.70 -5.81 18.96
C CYS A 144 9.70 -6.38 20.38
N ALA A 145 10.82 -6.31 21.07
CA ALA A 145 10.93 -6.72 22.47
C ALA A 145 10.11 -5.80 23.39
N ASP A 146 10.13 -4.49 23.09
CA ASP A 146 9.34 -3.46 23.80
C ASP A 146 8.86 -2.39 22.80
N PRO A 147 7.70 -2.58 22.15
CA PRO A 147 7.17 -1.58 21.21
C PRO A 147 6.92 -0.20 21.84
N SER A 148 6.67 -0.15 23.16
CA SER A 148 6.45 1.13 23.85
C SER A 148 7.72 1.96 24.01
N ALA A 149 8.89 1.36 23.75
CA ALA A 149 10.17 2.04 23.69
C ALA A 149 10.45 2.72 22.33
N VAL A 150 9.58 2.57 21.34
CA VAL A 150 9.65 3.31 20.07
C VAL A 150 9.24 4.76 20.33
N THR A 151 10.21 5.63 20.55
CA THR A 151 9.97 7.06 20.81
C THR A 151 10.11 7.93 19.56
N GLU A 152 10.74 7.39 18.52
CA GLU A 152 10.90 8.07 17.23
C GLU A 152 11.13 7.06 16.10
N ILE A 153 10.84 7.49 14.87
CA ILE A 153 11.22 6.81 13.63
C ILE A 153 11.99 7.81 12.78
N ILE A 154 13.21 7.45 12.37
CA ILE A 154 14.02 8.27 11.45
C ILE A 154 13.81 7.73 10.04
N PHE A 155 13.43 8.61 9.11
CA PHE A 155 13.14 8.29 7.71
C PHE A 155 14.40 8.41 6.85
N THR A 156 15.32 7.44 6.94
CA THR A 156 16.43 7.28 5.99
C THR A 156 15.95 6.91 4.59
N TYR A 157 14.67 6.65 4.45
CA TYR A 157 13.94 6.52 3.20
C TYR A 157 14.21 7.64 2.21
N PHE A 158 14.25 8.88 2.69
CA PHE A 158 14.53 10.05 1.86
C PHE A 158 15.97 10.09 1.31
N ASP A 159 16.94 9.48 1.99
CA ASP A 159 18.32 9.36 1.50
C ASP A 159 18.39 8.31 0.37
N ALA A 160 17.60 7.25 0.48
CA ALA A 160 17.52 6.19 -0.51
C ALA A 160 16.76 6.64 -1.77
N PHE A 161 15.71 7.45 -1.62
CA PHE A 161 14.82 7.89 -2.69
C PHE A 161 14.77 9.42 -2.79
N PRO A 162 15.69 10.00 -3.58
CA PRO A 162 15.88 11.45 -3.62
C PRO A 162 14.70 12.26 -4.20
N ASN A 163 13.77 11.64 -4.91
CA ASN A 163 12.59 12.32 -5.45
C ASN A 163 11.41 12.36 -4.47
N ALA A 164 11.39 11.49 -3.45
CA ALA A 164 10.39 11.54 -2.40
C ALA A 164 10.64 12.79 -1.53
N LEU A 165 9.61 13.58 -1.27
CA LEU A 165 9.68 14.86 -0.55
C LEU A 165 8.99 14.79 0.80
N GLU A 166 7.91 14.00 0.87
CA GLU A 166 7.05 13.87 2.03
C GLU A 166 6.55 12.43 2.16
N VAL A 167 6.25 12.02 3.38
CA VAL A 167 5.51 10.80 3.68
C VAL A 167 4.37 11.15 4.64
N GLU A 168 3.12 10.96 4.17
CA GLU A 168 1.94 11.00 5.01
C GLU A 168 1.85 9.73 5.84
N VAL A 169 1.90 9.85 7.16
CA VAL A 169 1.87 8.71 8.08
C VAL A 169 0.53 8.62 8.79
N GLN A 170 -0.11 7.46 8.69
CA GLN A 170 -1.27 7.13 9.53
C GLN A 170 -0.84 6.10 10.57
N LEU A 171 -0.94 6.46 11.84
CA LEU A 171 -0.52 5.62 12.95
C LEU A 171 -1.70 5.19 13.80
N ILE A 172 -1.83 3.88 14.02
CA ILE A 172 -2.82 3.27 14.91
C ILE A 172 -2.10 2.63 16.10
N SER A 173 -2.53 2.97 17.32
CA SER A 173 -2.04 2.38 18.55
C SER A 173 -3.20 2.08 19.51
N ASN A 174 -2.87 1.58 20.71
CA ASN A 174 -3.86 1.39 21.78
C ASN A 174 -4.50 2.69 22.28
N LYS A 175 -3.95 3.86 21.94
CA LYS A 175 -4.50 5.20 22.24
C LYS A 175 -5.37 5.77 21.13
N GLY A 176 -5.44 5.13 19.98
CA GLY A 176 -6.25 5.55 18.85
C GLY A 176 -5.43 5.76 17.58
N ALA A 177 -6.02 6.46 16.61
CA ALA A 177 -5.42 6.79 15.34
C ALA A 177 -4.97 8.26 15.31
N THR A 178 -3.82 8.52 14.70
CA THR A 178 -3.23 9.85 14.52
C THR A 178 -2.53 9.91 13.16
N SER A 179 -2.60 11.06 12.48
CA SER A 179 -1.88 11.30 11.23
C SER A 179 -0.75 12.28 11.45
N PHE A 180 0.31 12.12 10.65
CA PHE A 180 1.50 12.98 10.64
C PHE A 180 1.94 13.20 9.19
N GLU A 181 2.66 14.27 8.96
CA GLU A 181 3.37 14.57 7.73
C GLU A 181 4.87 14.58 8.09
N VAL A 182 5.67 13.79 7.39
CA VAL A 182 7.12 13.72 7.59
C VAL A 182 7.80 14.22 6.32
N GLU A 183 8.42 15.38 6.42
CA GLU A 183 9.10 16.02 5.30
C GLU A 183 10.59 15.61 5.21
N ARG A 184 11.13 15.64 4.01
CA ARG A 184 12.54 15.34 3.75
C ARG A 184 13.53 16.20 4.55
N ASP A 185 13.21 17.46 4.81
CA ASP A 185 14.06 18.39 5.55
C ASP A 185 13.89 18.24 7.09
N ALA A 186 12.88 17.49 7.53
CA ALA A 186 12.61 17.12 8.92
C ALA A 186 12.29 15.62 9.06
N PRO A 187 13.20 14.68 8.71
CA PRO A 187 12.92 13.27 8.49
C PRO A 187 12.80 12.46 9.79
N ILE A 188 12.14 13.01 10.81
CA ILE A 188 11.97 12.37 12.13
C ILE A 188 10.52 12.46 12.56
N LEU A 189 9.91 11.31 12.77
CA LEU A 189 8.59 11.19 13.38
C LEU A 189 8.75 10.99 14.90
N ASP A 190 8.30 11.96 15.69
CA ASP A 190 8.30 11.89 17.16
C ASP A 190 7.05 11.13 17.66
N LEU A 191 7.25 10.01 18.34
CA LEU A 191 6.20 9.14 18.86
C LEU A 191 6.10 9.18 20.40
N ARG A 192 6.79 10.10 21.07
CA ARG A 192 6.74 10.20 22.53
C ARG A 192 5.32 10.49 23.02
N GLY A 193 4.82 9.64 23.90
CA GLY A 193 3.48 9.76 24.45
C GLY A 193 2.38 9.12 23.59
N MET A 194 2.72 8.40 22.52
CA MET A 194 1.77 7.70 21.66
C MET A 194 1.41 6.27 22.15
N PHE A 195 2.05 5.80 23.23
CA PHE A 195 1.85 4.48 23.85
C PHE A 195 1.58 4.58 25.35
#